data_82b8c48dfe682a26699943e2d36e15c6
#
_entry.id   82b8c48dfe682a26699943e2d36e15c6
#
_cell.length_a   1.000
_cell.length_b   1.000
_cell.length_c   1.000
_cell.angle_alpha   90.00
_cell.angle_beta   90.00
_cell.angle_gamma   90.00
#
_symmetry.space_group_name_H-M   'P 1'
#
loop_
_entity.id
_entity.type
_entity.pdbx_description
1 polymer ?
#
loop_
_entity_poly.entity_id
_entity_poly.type
_entity_poly.pdbx_seq_one_letter_code
_entity_poly.pdbx_strand_id
1 'polypeptide(L)'
;MGFQVEPDAIQGFASLVSRGADGATRAVEYTGNNTQIDKAVGGQLWDLVAGDHDQYVDSAKKALRKAQSVLNSSQSELSKSAKYYRETDTEQAAKMDATYPGSKGGGGAPAGGGNGSDFADAQDASAALRAPAGDSDNPLISYGQGHVDEYKMNPVQKTLGTVLDLGSPSTVAVEAVKLLFGFDIFGEINNWVLGDWSKYKDCAEVWSNLGTFCDSVAANLKKGTTNVGVTWQGNAYDAAKVYFDEFGKKLDDFKETFESLRTCYDAAAQEVFQFAELLKAGVVFLADMAIIWMANMAAATAVNAIPIGGQAASVAMFALAAAQAVMMIERFAALVKAFDATMMAITGLGVVLSAAVNGFSAADGFPEASSAGYDNRVVA
;
A
#
# COMPACT_ATOMS: atom_id res chain seq x y z
N MET A 1 22.79 10.05 41.54
CA MET A 1 23.80 9.99 40.45
C MET A 1 24.31 11.40 40.22
N GLY A 2 25.59 11.55 39.88
CA GLY A 2 26.14 12.88 39.59
C GLY A 2 25.70 13.37 38.22
N PHE A 3 25.53 14.66 38.06
CA PHE A 3 25.38 15.31 36.78
C PHE A 3 26.63 15.12 35.94
N GLN A 4 26.49 14.72 34.69
CA GLN A 4 27.57 14.59 33.72
C GLN A 4 27.08 15.04 32.36
N VAL A 5 27.88 15.76 31.60
CA VAL A 5 27.52 16.16 30.22
C VAL A 5 28.74 16.31 29.35
N GLU A 6 28.72 15.70 28.20
CA GLU A 6 29.64 15.92 27.09
C GLU A 6 28.89 16.57 25.91
N PRO A 7 29.09 17.88 25.68
CA PRO A 7 28.34 18.61 24.66
C PRO A 7 28.50 18.03 23.24
N ASP A 8 29.67 17.47 22.93
CA ASP A 8 29.94 16.88 21.61
C ASP A 8 29.14 15.59 21.36
N ALA A 9 28.81 14.83 22.41
CA ALA A 9 27.92 13.68 22.31
C ALA A 9 26.46 14.10 22.01
N ILE A 10 25.99 15.19 22.64
CA ILE A 10 24.66 15.76 22.34
C ILE A 10 24.62 16.25 20.90
N GLN A 11 25.69 16.90 20.42
CA GLN A 11 25.78 17.33 19.01
C GLN A 11 25.82 16.14 18.04
N GLY A 12 26.49 15.07 18.40
CA GLY A 12 26.50 13.81 17.65
C GLY A 12 25.09 13.20 17.53
N PHE A 13 24.35 13.18 18.64
CA PHE A 13 22.95 12.75 18.64
C PHE A 13 22.06 13.69 17.82
N ALA A 14 22.23 15.01 17.93
CA ALA A 14 21.53 15.98 17.07
C ALA A 14 21.75 15.70 15.57
N SER A 15 22.97 15.34 15.19
CA SER A 15 23.32 14.98 13.82
C SER A 15 22.62 13.69 13.36
N LEU A 16 22.46 12.70 14.24
CA LEU A 16 21.68 11.48 13.95
C LEU A 16 20.21 11.82 13.74
N VAL A 17 19.61 12.65 14.59
CA VAL A 17 18.22 13.12 14.47
C VAL A 17 18.00 13.88 13.15
N SER A 18 18.97 14.71 12.74
CA SER A 18 18.95 15.42 11.44
C SER A 18 18.88 14.46 10.26
N ARG A 19 19.66 13.37 10.27
CA ARG A 19 19.58 12.35 9.21
C ARG A 19 18.22 11.66 9.14
N GLY A 20 17.57 11.46 10.29
CA GLY A 20 16.19 10.99 10.35
C GLY A 20 15.21 11.96 9.68
N ALA A 21 15.36 13.27 9.91
CA ALA A 21 14.55 14.31 9.27
C ALA A 21 14.76 14.36 7.75
N ASP A 22 16.01 14.28 7.30
CA ASP A 22 16.36 14.22 5.87
C ASP A 22 15.79 12.96 5.22
N GLY A 23 15.82 11.84 5.94
CA GLY A 23 15.18 10.59 5.52
C GLY A 23 13.67 10.75 5.36
N ALA A 24 12.99 11.41 6.30
CA ALA A 24 11.56 11.67 6.22
C ALA A 24 11.19 12.57 5.02
N THR A 25 12.04 13.54 4.66
CA THR A 25 11.88 14.33 3.42
C THR A 25 11.87 13.42 2.20
N ARG A 26 12.88 12.53 2.09
CA ARG A 26 12.97 11.57 0.99
C ARG A 26 11.78 10.58 0.99
N ALA A 27 11.27 10.18 2.16
CA ALA A 27 10.12 9.31 2.25
C ALA A 27 8.84 9.98 1.71
N VAL A 28 8.65 11.29 1.93
CA VAL A 28 7.54 12.07 1.34
C VAL A 28 7.64 12.11 -0.19
N GLU A 29 8.83 12.39 -0.72
CA GLU A 29 9.09 12.41 -2.17
C GLU A 29 8.89 11.01 -2.79
N TYR A 30 9.46 9.99 -2.14
CA TYR A 30 9.33 8.59 -2.53
C TYR A 30 7.86 8.17 -2.62
N THR A 31 7.05 8.50 -1.61
CA THR A 31 5.61 8.25 -1.62
C THR A 31 4.95 8.88 -2.84
N GLY A 32 5.18 10.19 -3.07
CA GLY A 32 4.57 10.89 -4.20
C GLY A 32 4.96 10.37 -5.57
N ASN A 33 6.20 9.88 -5.73
CA ASN A 33 6.72 9.42 -7.02
C ASN A 33 6.32 7.97 -7.35
N ASN A 34 6.06 7.13 -6.34
CA ASN A 34 5.89 5.70 -6.53
C ASN A 34 4.48 5.18 -6.24
N THR A 35 3.54 6.04 -5.82
CA THR A 35 2.13 5.67 -5.59
C THR A 35 1.17 6.22 -6.65
N GLN A 36 1.67 6.63 -7.80
CA GLN A 36 0.81 7.15 -8.88
C GLN A 36 0.09 5.98 -9.57
N ILE A 37 -1.24 6.07 -9.66
CA ILE A 37 -2.10 5.14 -10.40
C ILE A 37 -2.91 5.91 -11.45
N ASP A 38 -3.20 5.26 -12.59
CA ASP A 38 -4.05 5.85 -13.62
C ASP A 38 -5.53 5.67 -13.25
N LYS A 39 -6.19 6.77 -12.92
CA LYS A 39 -7.63 6.81 -12.60
C LYS A 39 -8.53 6.97 -13.82
N ALA A 40 -7.98 7.31 -14.98
CA ALA A 40 -8.74 7.49 -16.21
C ALA A 40 -9.10 6.13 -16.86
N VAL A 41 -8.37 5.08 -16.51
CA VAL A 41 -8.62 3.71 -16.98
C VAL A 41 -9.46 3.00 -15.91
N GLY A 42 -10.77 3.21 -15.90
CA GLY A 42 -11.66 2.75 -14.85
C GLY A 42 -12.60 1.64 -15.27
N GLY A 43 -12.67 0.58 -14.47
CA GLY A 43 -13.74 -0.40 -14.42
C GLY A 43 -14.38 -0.42 -13.04
N GLN A 44 -15.47 -1.17 -12.89
CA GLN A 44 -16.28 -1.12 -11.66
C GLN A 44 -15.47 -1.51 -10.41
N LEU A 45 -14.60 -2.54 -10.48
CA LEU A 45 -13.73 -2.93 -9.36
C LEU A 45 -12.62 -1.92 -9.13
N TRP A 46 -12.10 -1.29 -10.20
CA TRP A 46 -11.07 -0.26 -10.10
C TRP A 46 -11.57 0.99 -9.40
N ASP A 47 -12.77 1.44 -9.72
CA ASP A 47 -13.37 2.63 -9.11
C ASP A 47 -13.53 2.50 -7.59
N LEU A 48 -13.74 1.27 -7.08
CA LEU A 48 -13.82 1.00 -5.64
C LEU A 48 -12.49 1.25 -4.91
N VAL A 49 -11.35 1.01 -5.54
CA VAL A 49 -10.03 1.14 -4.90
C VAL A 49 -9.32 2.44 -5.26
N ALA A 50 -9.51 2.94 -6.48
CA ALA A 50 -8.86 4.15 -6.97
C ALA A 50 -9.49 5.42 -6.38
N GLY A 51 -10.77 5.38 -6.00
CA GLY A 51 -11.51 6.52 -5.46
C GLY A 51 -10.83 7.12 -4.23
N ASP A 52 -10.51 6.31 -3.25
CA ASP A 52 -9.93 6.71 -1.96
C ASP A 52 -8.40 6.70 -1.92
N HIS A 53 -7.75 6.22 -2.99
CA HIS A 53 -6.29 6.05 -3.05
C HIS A 53 -5.52 7.34 -2.71
N ASP A 54 -5.91 8.48 -3.30
CA ASP A 54 -5.24 9.77 -3.04
C ASP A 54 -5.34 10.17 -1.57
N GLN A 55 -6.47 9.88 -0.92
CA GLN A 55 -6.64 10.17 0.51
C GLN A 55 -5.63 9.38 1.36
N TYR A 56 -5.36 8.12 1.00
CA TYR A 56 -4.37 7.30 1.70
C TYR A 56 -2.96 7.83 1.49
N VAL A 57 -2.61 8.18 0.25
CA VAL A 57 -1.32 8.78 -0.11
C VAL A 57 -1.11 10.11 0.61
N ASP A 58 -2.12 10.99 0.61
CA ASP A 58 -2.01 12.30 1.26
C ASP A 58 -1.91 12.18 2.78
N SER A 59 -2.63 11.23 3.40
CA SER A 59 -2.55 10.96 4.83
C SER A 59 -1.15 10.46 5.22
N ALA A 60 -0.58 9.54 4.47
CA ALA A 60 0.78 9.05 4.65
C ALA A 60 1.82 10.19 4.52
N LYS A 61 1.71 11.01 3.47
CA LYS A 61 2.60 12.17 3.26
C LYS A 61 2.48 13.19 4.39
N LYS A 62 1.26 13.44 4.89
CA LYS A 62 1.03 14.36 6.02
C LYS A 62 1.70 13.83 7.29
N ALA A 63 1.55 12.53 7.60
CA ALA A 63 2.19 11.89 8.74
C ALA A 63 3.73 11.97 8.66
N LEU A 64 4.31 11.65 7.51
CA LEU A 64 5.76 11.74 7.27
C LEU A 64 6.29 13.18 7.38
N ARG A 65 5.56 14.19 6.85
CA ARG A 65 5.91 15.60 7.01
C ARG A 65 5.86 16.04 8.48
N LYS A 66 4.90 15.54 9.25
CA LYS A 66 4.82 15.82 10.68
C LYS A 66 6.03 15.22 11.41
N ALA A 67 6.40 13.97 11.13
CA ALA A 67 7.61 13.35 11.68
C ALA A 67 8.87 14.15 11.31
N GLN A 68 9.01 14.56 10.05
CA GLN A 68 10.10 15.44 9.58
C GLN A 68 10.19 16.74 10.40
N SER A 69 9.06 17.43 10.56
CA SER A 69 8.99 18.69 11.30
C SER A 69 9.44 18.53 12.76
N VAL A 70 8.94 17.47 13.41
CA VAL A 70 9.28 17.15 14.81
C VAL A 70 10.77 16.81 14.97
N LEU A 71 11.32 16.02 14.04
CA LEU A 71 12.77 15.69 14.05
C LEU A 71 13.64 16.92 13.83
N ASN A 72 13.28 17.81 12.90
CA ASN A 72 14.02 19.07 12.66
C ASN A 72 14.01 19.97 13.90
N SER A 73 12.86 20.12 14.55
CA SER A 73 12.76 20.93 15.77
C SER A 73 13.58 20.31 16.91
N SER A 74 13.50 18.99 17.07
CA SER A 74 14.28 18.25 18.07
C SER A 74 15.79 18.34 17.84
N GLN A 75 16.24 18.26 16.59
CA GLN A 75 17.64 18.44 16.20
C GLN A 75 18.12 19.86 16.57
N SER A 76 17.31 20.87 16.25
CA SER A 76 17.64 22.26 16.57
C SER A 76 17.80 22.45 18.08
N GLU A 77 16.90 21.88 18.88
CA GLU A 77 16.94 21.99 20.33
C GLU A 77 18.10 21.23 20.97
N LEU A 78 18.42 20.03 20.47
CA LEU A 78 19.62 19.30 20.87
C LEU A 78 20.91 20.10 20.57
N SER A 79 20.99 20.75 19.42
CA SER A 79 22.14 21.58 19.06
C SER A 79 22.27 22.82 19.96
N LYS A 80 21.15 23.47 20.33
CA LYS A 80 21.15 24.54 21.32
C LYS A 80 21.60 24.04 22.69
N SER A 81 21.11 22.86 23.10
CA SER A 81 21.52 22.21 24.37
C SER A 81 23.04 21.95 24.39
N ALA A 82 23.59 21.39 23.30
CA ALA A 82 25.04 21.17 23.18
C ALA A 82 25.83 22.47 23.29
N LYS A 83 25.35 23.54 22.65
CA LYS A 83 25.98 24.86 22.75
C LYS A 83 25.93 25.42 24.19
N TYR A 84 24.75 25.36 24.81
CA TYR A 84 24.55 25.83 26.18
C TYR A 84 25.51 25.13 27.16
N TYR A 85 25.60 23.80 27.14
CA TYR A 85 26.48 23.05 28.02
C TYR A 85 27.96 23.28 27.72
N ARG A 86 28.34 23.66 26.52
CA ARG A 86 29.72 24.03 26.16
C ARG A 86 30.15 25.39 26.73
N GLU A 87 29.18 26.32 26.82
CA GLU A 87 29.41 27.71 27.26
C GLU A 87 29.15 27.89 28.76
N THR A 88 28.56 26.92 29.46
CA THR A 88 28.15 27.01 30.86
C THR A 88 29.10 26.19 31.75
N ASP A 89 29.47 26.74 32.92
CA ASP A 89 30.21 26.01 33.94
C ASP A 89 29.45 24.78 34.44
N THR A 90 30.15 23.67 34.66
CA THR A 90 29.57 22.38 35.04
C THR A 90 28.76 22.46 36.35
N GLU A 91 29.19 23.24 37.34
CA GLU A 91 28.43 23.40 38.60
C GLU A 91 27.12 24.18 38.37
N GLN A 92 27.18 25.19 37.50
CA GLN A 92 26.03 25.99 37.15
C GLN A 92 25.03 25.18 36.31
N ALA A 93 25.51 24.40 35.35
CA ALA A 93 24.69 23.46 34.57
C ALA A 93 24.03 22.42 35.47
N ALA A 94 24.72 21.85 36.46
CA ALA A 94 24.15 20.90 37.41
C ALA A 94 23.06 21.53 38.30
N LYS A 95 23.23 22.79 38.74
CA LYS A 95 22.21 23.51 39.49
C LYS A 95 20.96 23.76 38.66
N MET A 96 21.11 24.11 37.41
CA MET A 96 19.97 24.31 36.47
C MET A 96 19.29 22.97 36.18
N ASP A 97 20.02 21.91 35.94
CA ASP A 97 19.45 20.56 35.71
C ASP A 97 18.63 20.10 36.93
N ALA A 98 19.08 20.40 38.16
CA ALA A 98 18.30 20.07 39.36
C ALA A 98 16.94 20.77 39.47
N THR A 99 16.75 21.88 38.74
CA THR A 99 15.46 22.60 38.68
C THR A 99 14.53 22.08 37.58
N TYR A 100 14.96 21.11 36.77
CA TYR A 100 14.17 20.59 35.65
C TYR A 100 12.85 19.98 36.10
N PRO A 101 11.70 20.45 35.63
CA PRO A 101 10.42 20.00 36.11
C PRO A 101 10.07 18.60 35.58
N GLY A 102 9.70 17.71 36.47
CA GLY A 102 8.97 16.50 36.12
C GLY A 102 9.76 15.21 35.99
N SER A 103 11.09 15.21 36.10
CA SER A 103 11.87 13.97 35.97
C SER A 103 12.01 13.22 37.31
N LYS A 104 10.87 12.80 37.89
CA LYS A 104 10.86 11.83 39.01
C LYS A 104 10.80 10.37 38.54
N GLY A 105 11.06 10.12 37.26
CA GLY A 105 11.25 8.78 36.71
C GLY A 105 12.69 8.36 36.98
N GLY A 106 12.89 7.35 37.81
CA GLY A 106 14.20 6.84 38.16
C GLY A 106 15.06 6.56 36.93
N GLY A 107 15.93 7.49 36.58
CA GLY A 107 16.98 7.30 35.61
C GLY A 107 17.92 6.22 36.10
N GLY A 108 17.64 4.99 35.78
CA GLY A 108 18.64 3.94 35.83
C GLY A 108 19.73 4.31 34.83
N ALA A 109 20.99 4.18 35.24
CA ALA A 109 22.09 4.19 34.30
C ALA A 109 21.71 3.33 33.07
N PRO A 110 22.07 3.72 31.83
CA PRO A 110 21.74 2.94 30.65
C PRO A 110 22.19 1.50 30.90
N ALA A 111 21.23 0.57 30.89
CA ALA A 111 21.53 -0.84 31.07
C ALA A 111 22.24 -1.31 29.81
N GLY A 112 23.56 -1.38 29.88
CA GLY A 112 24.42 -2.04 28.90
C GLY A 112 24.97 -1.19 27.77
N GLY A 113 26.26 -0.99 27.77
CA GLY A 113 27.12 -1.02 26.62
C GLY A 113 26.98 0.05 25.54
N GLY A 114 26.35 1.20 25.80
CA GLY A 114 26.35 2.31 24.83
C GLY A 114 27.75 2.85 24.61
N ASN A 115 28.07 3.25 23.37
CA ASN A 115 29.32 3.95 23.05
C ASN A 115 29.01 5.44 22.91
N GLY A 116 29.43 6.26 23.91
CA GLY A 116 29.12 7.70 23.99
C GLY A 116 29.58 8.55 22.81
N SER A 117 30.34 8.00 21.90
CA SER A 117 30.80 8.67 20.68
C SER A 117 30.24 8.08 19.37
N ASP A 118 29.50 6.96 19.41
CA ASP A 118 28.96 6.30 18.21
C ASP A 118 27.53 6.77 17.90
N PHE A 119 27.44 7.75 17.00
CA PHE A 119 26.17 8.25 16.45
C PHE A 119 25.98 7.89 14.98
N ALA A 120 26.66 6.86 14.49
CA ALA A 120 26.34 6.27 13.20
C ALA A 120 24.98 5.58 13.25
N ASP A 121 24.30 5.54 12.10
CA ASP A 121 23.00 4.86 11.97
C ASP A 121 23.14 3.37 12.31
N ALA A 122 22.18 2.82 13.06
CA ALA A 122 22.10 1.39 13.31
C ALA A 122 21.62 0.66 12.04
N GLN A 123 20.75 1.32 11.29
CA GLN A 123 20.20 0.85 10.04
C GLN A 123 20.17 1.99 9.01
N ASP A 124 20.48 1.71 7.75
CA ASP A 124 20.33 2.69 6.67
C ASP A 124 18.84 2.81 6.29
N ALA A 125 18.17 3.78 6.91
CA ALA A 125 16.75 4.03 6.65
C ALA A 125 16.49 4.42 5.18
N SER A 126 17.46 5.02 4.49
CA SER A 126 17.32 5.41 3.09
C SER A 126 17.32 4.21 2.14
N ALA A 127 18.00 3.13 2.50
CA ALA A 127 18.03 1.91 1.71
C ALA A 127 16.65 1.24 1.59
N ALA A 128 15.72 1.54 2.51
CA ALA A 128 14.34 1.09 2.41
C ALA A 128 13.56 1.79 1.29
N LEU A 129 13.92 3.03 0.93
CA LEU A 129 13.19 3.87 -0.03
C LEU A 129 13.61 3.57 -1.48
N ARG A 130 13.57 2.31 -1.87
CA ARG A 130 13.87 1.85 -3.24
C ARG A 130 12.59 1.84 -4.09
N ALA A 131 12.74 2.12 -5.39
CA ALA A 131 11.62 2.00 -6.30
C ALA A 131 11.04 0.58 -6.26
N PRO A 132 9.71 0.41 -6.33
CA PRO A 132 9.10 -0.91 -6.45
C PRO A 132 9.73 -1.68 -7.60
N ALA A 133 10.03 -2.95 -7.37
CA ALA A 133 10.76 -3.76 -8.34
C ALA A 133 9.92 -4.07 -9.60
N GLY A 134 8.63 -3.81 -9.54
CA GLY A 134 7.69 -4.16 -10.61
C GLY A 134 7.59 -5.68 -10.80
N ASP A 135 7.57 -6.47 -9.75
CA ASP A 135 8.43 -7.62 -9.59
C ASP A 135 7.84 -9.00 -9.92
N SER A 136 8.83 -9.86 -10.12
CA SER A 136 8.84 -11.30 -10.33
C SER A 136 8.02 -12.12 -9.31
N ASP A 137 7.75 -11.61 -8.11
CA ASP A 137 6.89 -12.24 -7.10
C ASP A 137 5.41 -11.78 -7.20
N ASN A 138 5.10 -10.89 -8.15
CA ASN A 138 3.73 -10.54 -8.46
C ASN A 138 3.09 -11.70 -9.21
N PRO A 139 2.09 -12.41 -8.66
CA PRO A 139 1.44 -13.51 -9.37
C PRO A 139 0.78 -13.09 -10.69
N LEU A 140 0.50 -11.78 -10.89
CA LEU A 140 0.12 -11.21 -12.17
C LEU A 140 1.27 -11.21 -13.19
N ILE A 141 2.52 -11.15 -12.74
CA ILE A 141 3.72 -11.09 -13.58
C ILE A 141 4.40 -12.47 -13.71
N SER A 142 4.43 -13.30 -12.64
CA SER A 142 5.09 -14.60 -12.67
C SER A 142 4.48 -15.59 -13.67
N TYR A 143 3.24 -15.37 -14.08
CA TYR A 143 2.57 -16.16 -15.12
C TYR A 143 3.07 -15.87 -16.53
N GLY A 144 3.94 -14.87 -16.73
CA GLY A 144 4.33 -14.42 -18.06
C GLY A 144 5.70 -13.80 -18.21
N GLN A 145 6.75 -14.33 -17.62
CA GLN A 145 8.15 -13.87 -17.83
C GLN A 145 8.63 -13.87 -19.31
N GLY A 146 7.73 -14.06 -20.28
CA GLY A 146 8.03 -13.92 -21.70
C GLY A 146 7.45 -12.69 -22.40
N HIS A 147 6.54 -11.92 -21.74
CA HIS A 147 5.73 -10.92 -22.46
C HIS A 147 5.39 -9.70 -21.61
N VAL A 148 6.42 -8.96 -21.14
CA VAL A 148 6.25 -7.77 -20.27
C VAL A 148 5.38 -6.68 -20.92
N ASP A 149 5.39 -6.55 -22.25
CA ASP A 149 4.55 -5.57 -22.97
C ASP A 149 3.08 -6.01 -23.15
N GLU A 150 2.77 -7.29 -22.98
CA GLU A 150 1.42 -7.82 -23.06
C GLU A 150 0.63 -7.69 -21.74
N TYR A 151 1.31 -7.48 -20.62
CA TYR A 151 0.70 -7.39 -19.27
C TYR A 151 0.18 -6.02 -18.87
N LYS A 152 0.45 -5.00 -19.66
CA LYS A 152 -0.25 -3.70 -19.51
C LYS A 152 -1.74 -3.81 -19.83
N MET A 153 -2.17 -4.90 -20.46
CA MET A 153 -3.57 -5.23 -20.64
C MET A 153 -4.00 -6.30 -19.61
N ASN A 154 -5.11 -6.05 -18.94
CA ASN A 154 -5.81 -7.01 -18.11
C ASN A 154 -5.93 -8.38 -18.81
N PRO A 155 -5.69 -9.55 -18.14
CA PRO A 155 -5.83 -10.88 -18.75
C PRO A 155 -7.16 -11.10 -19.47
N VAL A 156 -8.24 -10.50 -18.97
CA VAL A 156 -9.56 -10.55 -19.62
C VAL A 156 -9.57 -9.73 -20.91
N GLN A 157 -8.95 -8.55 -20.94
CA GLN A 157 -8.82 -7.74 -22.16
C GLN A 157 -8.02 -8.48 -23.24
N LYS A 158 -6.93 -9.16 -22.86
CA LYS A 158 -6.14 -9.98 -23.79
C LYS A 158 -6.98 -11.13 -24.34
N THR A 159 -7.73 -11.85 -23.50
CA THR A 159 -8.61 -12.95 -23.93
C THR A 159 -9.73 -12.44 -24.81
N LEU A 160 -10.38 -11.33 -24.44
CA LEU A 160 -11.39 -10.67 -25.25
C LEU A 160 -10.80 -10.18 -26.59
N GLY A 161 -9.61 -9.56 -26.57
CA GLY A 161 -8.90 -9.15 -27.78
C GLY A 161 -8.61 -10.35 -28.69
N THR A 162 -8.12 -11.46 -28.14
CA THR A 162 -7.88 -12.69 -28.90
C THR A 162 -9.18 -13.27 -29.46
N VAL A 163 -10.26 -13.30 -28.69
CA VAL A 163 -11.58 -13.74 -29.14
C VAL A 163 -12.16 -12.80 -30.20
N LEU A 164 -11.92 -11.50 -30.08
CA LEU A 164 -12.39 -10.46 -31.02
C LEU A 164 -11.51 -10.30 -32.27
N ASP A 165 -10.19 -10.57 -32.17
CA ASP A 165 -9.22 -10.48 -33.29
C ASP A 165 -9.19 -11.71 -34.20
N LEU A 166 -9.75 -12.84 -33.77
CA LEU A 166 -9.83 -14.05 -34.57
C LEU A 166 -10.83 -13.91 -35.74
N GLY A 167 -10.70 -12.89 -36.52
CA GLY A 167 -11.47 -12.57 -37.73
C GLY A 167 -12.64 -13.53 -38.07
N SER A 168 -13.83 -13.03 -38.25
CA SER A 168 -15.07 -13.78 -38.62
C SER A 168 -15.72 -14.65 -37.50
N PRO A 169 -15.08 -15.63 -36.81
CA PRO A 169 -15.79 -16.40 -35.74
C PRO A 169 -16.12 -15.56 -34.52
N SER A 170 -15.26 -14.61 -34.16
CA SER A 170 -15.43 -13.76 -32.97
C SER A 170 -16.58 -12.76 -33.13
N THR A 171 -16.76 -12.20 -34.32
CA THR A 171 -17.88 -11.29 -34.60
C THR A 171 -19.21 -12.07 -34.51
N VAL A 172 -19.22 -13.32 -34.99
CA VAL A 172 -20.36 -14.21 -34.87
C VAL A 172 -20.69 -14.54 -33.42
N ALA A 173 -19.66 -14.81 -32.58
CA ALA A 173 -19.88 -15.10 -31.15
C ALA A 173 -20.47 -13.88 -30.42
N VAL A 174 -19.91 -12.67 -30.67
CA VAL A 174 -20.41 -11.44 -30.05
C VAL A 174 -21.86 -11.16 -30.46
N GLU A 175 -22.23 -11.27 -31.75
CA GLU A 175 -23.59 -11.06 -32.23
C GLU A 175 -24.54 -12.13 -31.70
N ALA A 176 -24.12 -13.39 -31.64
CA ALA A 176 -24.90 -14.47 -31.05
C ALA A 176 -25.21 -14.22 -29.58
N VAL A 177 -24.23 -13.79 -28.81
CA VAL A 177 -24.39 -13.46 -27.40
C VAL A 177 -25.27 -12.23 -27.21
N LYS A 178 -25.09 -11.17 -27.99
CA LYS A 178 -26.01 -10.01 -27.99
C LYS A 178 -27.44 -10.39 -28.31
N LEU A 179 -27.66 -11.29 -29.30
CA LEU A 179 -28.99 -11.77 -29.65
C LEU A 179 -29.63 -12.54 -28.50
N LEU A 180 -28.85 -13.36 -27.78
CA LEU A 180 -29.35 -14.18 -26.68
C LEU A 180 -29.65 -13.37 -25.42
N PHE A 181 -28.74 -12.47 -25.04
CA PHE A 181 -28.80 -11.71 -23.79
C PHE A 181 -29.45 -10.33 -23.94
N GLY A 182 -29.55 -9.80 -25.14
CA GLY A 182 -30.08 -8.47 -25.40
C GLY A 182 -29.11 -7.32 -25.17
N PHE A 183 -27.86 -7.61 -24.78
CA PHE A 183 -26.78 -6.62 -24.53
C PHE A 183 -25.39 -7.23 -24.73
N ASP A 184 -24.36 -6.39 -24.73
CA ASP A 184 -22.98 -6.81 -24.91
C ASP A 184 -22.34 -7.28 -23.58
N ILE A 185 -22.46 -8.56 -23.28
CA ILE A 185 -21.90 -9.14 -22.04
C ILE A 185 -20.37 -9.13 -22.03
N PHE A 186 -19.69 -9.18 -23.18
CA PHE A 186 -18.23 -9.13 -23.21
C PHE A 186 -17.70 -7.74 -22.88
N GLY A 187 -18.37 -6.69 -23.38
CA GLY A 187 -18.09 -5.32 -22.99
C GLY A 187 -18.35 -5.09 -21.49
N GLU A 188 -19.44 -5.64 -20.95
CA GLU A 188 -19.76 -5.55 -19.54
C GLU A 188 -18.70 -6.26 -18.66
N ILE A 189 -18.32 -7.49 -19.00
CA ILE A 189 -17.26 -8.24 -18.30
C ILE A 189 -15.93 -7.48 -18.33
N ASN A 190 -15.56 -6.88 -19.47
CA ASN A 190 -14.36 -6.06 -19.57
C ASN A 190 -14.42 -4.86 -18.62
N ASN A 191 -15.55 -4.19 -18.53
CA ASN A 191 -15.75 -3.05 -17.62
C ASN A 191 -15.67 -3.43 -16.14
N TRP A 192 -15.90 -4.70 -15.76
CA TRP A 192 -15.76 -5.11 -14.36
C TRP A 192 -14.33 -5.03 -13.85
N VAL A 193 -13.33 -5.40 -14.67
CA VAL A 193 -11.95 -5.66 -14.25
C VAL A 193 -10.91 -4.68 -14.82
N LEU A 194 -11.35 -3.74 -15.66
CA LEU A 194 -10.47 -2.74 -16.25
C LEU A 194 -9.80 -1.93 -15.14
N GLY A 195 -8.46 -1.75 -15.22
CA GLY A 195 -7.69 -0.99 -14.24
C GLY A 195 -6.20 -1.26 -14.30
N ASP A 196 -5.41 -0.40 -13.67
CA ASP A 196 -3.95 -0.53 -13.55
C ASP A 196 -3.56 -1.33 -12.28
N TRP A 197 -3.94 -2.58 -12.25
CA TRP A 197 -3.78 -3.46 -11.09
C TRP A 197 -2.32 -3.77 -10.77
N SER A 198 -1.42 -3.74 -11.77
CA SER A 198 0.02 -3.91 -11.53
C SER A 198 0.58 -2.73 -10.73
N LYS A 199 0.21 -1.50 -11.08
CA LYS A 199 0.59 -0.31 -10.31
C LYS A 199 -0.02 -0.28 -8.92
N TYR A 200 -1.25 -0.76 -8.78
CA TYR A 200 -1.87 -0.91 -7.46
C TYR A 200 -1.10 -1.90 -6.58
N LYS A 201 -0.62 -3.00 -7.15
CA LYS A 201 0.26 -3.97 -6.50
C LYS A 201 1.62 -3.35 -6.12
N ASP A 202 2.22 -2.55 -7.02
CA ASP A 202 3.47 -1.82 -6.74
C ASP A 202 3.31 -0.90 -5.52
N CYS A 203 2.13 -0.27 -5.34
CA CYS A 203 1.85 0.53 -4.15
C CYS A 203 1.93 -0.28 -2.85
N ALA A 204 1.60 -1.57 -2.84
CA ALA A 204 1.77 -2.41 -1.67
C ALA A 204 3.25 -2.50 -1.24
N GLU A 205 4.19 -2.61 -2.21
CA GLU A 205 5.63 -2.58 -1.92
C GLU A 205 6.07 -1.20 -1.40
N VAL A 206 5.50 -0.12 -1.93
CA VAL A 206 5.78 1.24 -1.42
C VAL A 206 5.41 1.35 0.07
N TRP A 207 4.23 0.86 0.45
CA TRP A 207 3.80 0.86 1.85
C TRP A 207 4.74 0.03 2.74
N SER A 208 5.15 -1.15 2.29
CA SER A 208 6.13 -1.99 3.00
C SER A 208 7.47 -1.27 3.21
N ASN A 209 7.97 -0.60 2.18
CA ASN A 209 9.22 0.15 2.22
C ASN A 209 9.15 1.34 3.20
N LEU A 210 8.01 2.03 3.27
CA LEU A 210 7.77 3.11 4.22
C LEU A 210 7.67 2.59 5.67
N GLY A 211 7.08 1.43 5.89
CA GLY A 211 7.09 0.75 7.19
C GLY A 211 8.51 0.42 7.64
N THR A 212 9.33 -0.14 6.75
CA THR A 212 10.76 -0.44 7.00
C THR A 212 11.58 0.82 7.28
N PHE A 213 11.27 1.91 6.56
CA PHE A 213 11.88 3.22 6.81
C PHE A 213 11.59 3.71 8.24
N CYS A 214 10.33 3.67 8.67
CA CYS A 214 9.94 4.09 10.03
C CYS A 214 10.63 3.25 11.11
N ASP A 215 10.68 1.93 10.96
CA ASP A 215 11.39 1.01 11.84
C ASP A 215 12.88 1.35 11.95
N SER A 216 13.53 1.62 10.83
CA SER A 216 14.96 1.98 10.78
C SER A 216 15.24 3.31 11.50
N VAL A 217 14.38 4.32 11.31
CA VAL A 217 14.50 5.60 12.01
C VAL A 217 14.32 5.41 13.51
N ALA A 218 13.29 4.63 13.94
CA ALA A 218 13.06 4.33 15.36
C ALA A 218 14.27 3.62 16.00
N ALA A 219 14.84 2.62 15.30
CA ALA A 219 16.05 1.92 15.76
C ALA A 219 17.26 2.85 15.90
N ASN A 220 17.44 3.77 14.94
CA ASN A 220 18.52 4.75 14.97
C ASN A 220 18.36 5.71 16.15
N LEU A 221 17.16 6.23 16.38
CA LEU A 221 16.88 7.11 17.53
C LEU A 221 17.11 6.39 18.86
N LYS A 222 16.65 5.14 18.99
CA LYS A 222 16.86 4.32 20.19
C LYS A 222 18.34 4.09 20.48
N LYS A 223 19.15 3.74 19.46
CA LYS A 223 20.61 3.62 19.57
C LYS A 223 21.22 4.94 20.00
N GLY A 224 20.87 6.05 19.32
CA GLY A 224 21.42 7.37 19.62
C GLY A 224 21.10 7.85 21.03
N THR A 225 19.86 7.65 21.48
CA THR A 225 19.42 7.98 22.85
C THR A 225 20.19 7.17 23.88
N THR A 226 20.41 5.88 23.64
CA THR A 226 21.21 5.03 24.52
C THR A 226 22.66 5.49 24.59
N ASN A 227 23.26 5.82 23.45
CA ASN A 227 24.66 6.21 23.36
C ASN A 227 24.92 7.56 24.01
N VAL A 228 24.07 8.56 23.78
CA VAL A 228 24.23 9.89 24.41
C VAL A 228 24.09 9.82 25.93
N GLY A 229 23.27 8.89 26.46
CA GLY A 229 23.07 8.67 27.89
C GLY A 229 24.32 8.18 28.64
N VAL A 230 25.35 7.72 27.94
CA VAL A 230 26.63 7.36 28.57
C VAL A 230 27.35 8.60 29.11
N THR A 231 27.22 9.71 28.40
CA THR A 231 27.97 10.94 28.66
C THR A 231 27.10 12.17 28.97
N TRP A 232 25.77 12.02 28.79
CA TRP A 232 24.78 13.00 29.21
C TRP A 232 23.87 12.38 30.26
N GLN A 233 24.04 12.79 31.53
CA GLN A 233 23.28 12.23 32.67
C GLN A 233 22.70 13.39 33.48
N GLY A 234 21.46 13.21 33.95
CA GLY A 234 20.70 14.16 34.70
C GLY A 234 19.24 14.25 34.23
N ASN A 235 18.53 15.19 34.82
CA ASN A 235 17.09 15.33 34.59
C ASN A 235 16.76 15.71 33.13
N ALA A 236 17.57 16.51 32.48
CA ALA A 236 17.38 16.89 31.08
C ALA A 236 17.56 15.69 30.12
N TYR A 237 18.52 14.79 30.40
CA TYR A 237 18.66 13.55 29.64
C TYR A 237 17.47 12.62 29.87
N ASP A 238 17.03 12.47 31.11
CA ASP A 238 15.87 11.61 31.43
C ASP A 238 14.63 12.06 30.66
N ALA A 239 14.39 13.37 30.59
CA ALA A 239 13.30 13.93 29.80
C ALA A 239 13.48 13.71 28.28
N ALA A 240 14.71 13.90 27.76
CA ALA A 240 15.02 13.61 26.37
C ALA A 240 14.79 12.14 26.04
N LYS A 241 15.22 11.24 26.92
CA LYS A 241 15.03 9.80 26.75
C LYS A 241 13.55 9.42 26.64
N VAL A 242 12.71 9.91 27.58
CA VAL A 242 11.28 9.67 27.56
C VAL A 242 10.67 10.18 26.23
N TYR A 243 11.05 11.39 25.82
CA TYR A 243 10.56 12.00 24.59
C TYR A 243 10.90 11.15 23.35
N PHE A 244 12.17 10.76 23.18
CA PHE A 244 12.58 9.99 22.00
C PHE A 244 12.09 8.53 22.04
N ASP A 245 11.91 7.93 23.22
CA ASP A 245 11.27 6.64 23.37
C ASP A 245 9.80 6.67 22.95
N GLU A 246 9.05 7.74 23.32
CA GLU A 246 7.66 7.95 22.87
C GLU A 246 7.58 8.25 21.37
N PHE A 247 8.53 9.04 20.85
CA PHE A 247 8.60 9.31 19.41
C PHE A 247 8.88 8.02 18.62
N GLY A 248 9.77 7.17 19.11
CA GLY A 248 10.03 5.86 18.52
C GLY A 248 8.77 4.99 18.44
N LYS A 249 7.96 4.95 19.51
CA LYS A 249 6.66 4.24 19.50
C LYS A 249 5.69 4.79 18.44
N LYS A 250 5.70 6.10 18.19
CA LYS A 250 4.88 6.67 17.11
C LYS A 250 5.34 6.25 15.73
N LEU A 251 6.63 6.06 15.53
CA LEU A 251 7.15 5.50 14.28
C LEU A 251 6.78 4.01 14.14
N ASP A 252 6.70 3.26 15.26
CA ASP A 252 6.19 1.89 15.27
C ASP A 252 4.69 1.85 14.90
N ASP A 253 3.86 2.77 15.43
CA ASP A 253 2.45 2.93 15.05
C ASP A 253 2.31 3.21 13.53
N PHE A 254 3.19 4.03 12.97
CA PHE A 254 3.23 4.28 11.51
C PHE A 254 3.60 3.03 10.71
N LYS A 255 4.60 2.26 11.18
CA LYS A 255 4.96 0.98 10.57
C LYS A 255 3.76 0.05 10.51
N GLU A 256 3.02 -0.13 11.61
CA GLU A 256 1.81 -0.97 11.65
C GLU A 256 0.74 -0.47 10.68
N THR A 257 0.56 0.85 10.57
CA THR A 257 -0.38 1.46 9.62
C THR A 257 0.05 1.17 8.17
N PHE A 258 1.33 1.33 7.84
CA PHE A 258 1.87 1.02 6.52
C PHE A 258 1.75 -0.47 6.18
N GLU A 259 1.99 -1.37 7.13
CA GLU A 259 1.80 -2.81 6.95
C GLU A 259 0.32 -3.18 6.71
N SER A 260 -0.60 -2.48 7.35
CA SER A 260 -2.04 -2.64 7.10
C SER A 260 -2.41 -2.18 5.69
N LEU A 261 -1.89 -1.03 5.24
CA LEU A 261 -2.04 -0.56 3.85
C LEU A 261 -1.48 -1.59 2.86
N ARG A 262 -0.23 -2.04 3.06
CA ARG A 262 0.39 -3.08 2.23
C ARG A 262 -0.51 -4.30 2.10
N THR A 263 -0.96 -4.83 3.22
CA THR A 263 -1.78 -6.05 3.25
C THR A 263 -3.09 -5.89 2.49
N CYS A 264 -3.77 -4.75 2.64
CA CYS A 264 -5.04 -4.51 1.94
C CYS A 264 -4.85 -4.29 0.44
N TYR A 265 -3.79 -3.56 0.03
CA TYR A 265 -3.48 -3.37 -1.39
C TYR A 265 -3.12 -4.68 -2.07
N ASP A 266 -2.33 -5.51 -1.40
CA ASP A 266 -1.95 -6.85 -1.86
C ASP A 266 -3.16 -7.75 -2.01
N ALA A 267 -4.02 -7.79 -0.99
CA ALA A 267 -5.23 -8.60 -0.99
C ALA A 267 -6.20 -8.16 -2.10
N ALA A 268 -6.44 -6.85 -2.28
CA ALA A 268 -7.32 -6.36 -3.33
C ALA A 268 -6.81 -6.72 -4.73
N ALA A 269 -5.52 -6.53 -5.00
CA ALA A 269 -4.93 -6.94 -6.27
C ALA A 269 -5.04 -8.45 -6.49
N GLN A 270 -4.83 -9.26 -5.46
CA GLN A 270 -4.94 -10.71 -5.53
C GLN A 270 -6.38 -11.20 -5.80
N GLU A 271 -7.37 -10.59 -5.15
CA GLU A 271 -8.78 -10.91 -5.37
C GLU A 271 -9.20 -10.64 -6.82
N VAL A 272 -8.82 -9.47 -7.36
CA VAL A 272 -9.11 -9.14 -8.76
C VAL A 272 -8.39 -10.07 -9.73
N PHE A 273 -7.16 -10.47 -9.43
CA PHE A 273 -6.43 -11.43 -10.24
C PHE A 273 -7.15 -12.79 -10.30
N GLN A 274 -7.54 -13.34 -9.16
CA GLN A 274 -8.25 -14.62 -9.11
C GLN A 274 -9.58 -14.54 -9.86
N PHE A 275 -10.30 -13.44 -9.72
CA PHE A 275 -11.52 -13.18 -10.46
C PHE A 275 -11.26 -13.07 -11.96
N ALA A 276 -10.21 -12.38 -12.39
CA ALA A 276 -9.82 -12.25 -13.80
C ALA A 276 -9.51 -13.63 -14.45
N GLU A 277 -8.84 -14.54 -13.74
CA GLU A 277 -8.60 -15.91 -14.23
C GLU A 277 -9.92 -16.70 -14.36
N LEU A 278 -10.84 -16.53 -13.42
CA LEU A 278 -12.18 -17.13 -13.53
C LEU A 278 -12.98 -16.58 -14.72
N LEU A 279 -12.92 -15.24 -14.93
CA LEU A 279 -13.55 -14.59 -16.08
C LEU A 279 -12.99 -15.08 -17.40
N LYS A 280 -11.66 -15.25 -17.51
CA LYS A 280 -11.00 -15.76 -18.71
C LYS A 280 -11.60 -17.11 -19.14
N ALA A 281 -11.72 -18.07 -18.19
CA ALA A 281 -12.33 -19.35 -18.46
C ALA A 281 -13.82 -19.23 -18.85
N GLY A 282 -14.55 -18.31 -18.20
CA GLY A 282 -15.96 -18.03 -18.50
C GLY A 282 -16.18 -17.42 -19.88
N VAL A 283 -15.35 -16.45 -20.27
CA VAL A 283 -15.40 -15.78 -21.59
C VAL A 283 -15.14 -16.78 -22.72
N VAL A 284 -14.11 -17.63 -22.59
CA VAL A 284 -13.83 -18.68 -23.57
C VAL A 284 -15.02 -19.62 -23.73
N PHE A 285 -15.57 -20.11 -22.61
CA PHE A 285 -16.77 -20.97 -22.66
C PHE A 285 -17.96 -20.30 -23.37
N LEU A 286 -18.26 -19.04 -23.03
CA LEU A 286 -19.38 -18.31 -23.64
C LEU A 286 -19.16 -18.10 -25.14
N ALA A 287 -17.95 -17.79 -25.57
CA ALA A 287 -17.62 -17.59 -26.97
C ALA A 287 -17.75 -18.91 -27.77
N ASP A 288 -17.19 -20.01 -27.29
CA ASP A 288 -17.28 -21.33 -27.93
C ASP A 288 -18.73 -21.80 -28.03
N MET A 289 -19.49 -21.69 -26.94
CA MET A 289 -20.91 -22.10 -26.92
C MET A 289 -21.77 -21.23 -27.83
N ALA A 290 -21.47 -19.92 -27.96
CA ALA A 290 -22.20 -19.04 -28.86
C ALA A 290 -22.02 -19.43 -30.32
N ILE A 291 -20.78 -19.80 -30.73
CA ILE A 291 -20.50 -20.30 -32.08
C ILE A 291 -21.28 -21.58 -32.38
N ILE A 292 -21.26 -22.54 -31.44
CA ILE A 292 -21.96 -23.81 -31.56
C ILE A 292 -23.48 -23.59 -31.61
N TRP A 293 -24.00 -22.71 -30.76
CA TRP A 293 -25.41 -22.33 -30.72
C TRP A 293 -25.90 -21.76 -32.05
N MET A 294 -25.14 -20.81 -32.62
CA MET A 294 -25.46 -20.23 -33.94
C MET A 294 -25.45 -21.27 -35.06
N ALA A 295 -24.47 -22.18 -35.03
CA ALA A 295 -24.39 -23.26 -36.02
C ALA A 295 -25.62 -24.19 -35.93
N ASN A 296 -26.05 -24.54 -34.72
CA ASN A 296 -27.24 -25.35 -34.51
C ASN A 296 -28.53 -24.64 -34.89
N MET A 297 -28.66 -23.35 -34.61
CA MET A 297 -29.79 -22.52 -35.05
C MET A 297 -29.88 -22.42 -36.57
N ALA A 298 -28.75 -22.18 -37.25
CA ALA A 298 -28.69 -22.14 -38.72
C ALA A 298 -29.03 -23.50 -39.33
N ALA A 299 -28.50 -24.61 -38.78
CA ALA A 299 -28.81 -25.96 -39.24
C ALA A 299 -30.26 -26.31 -39.02
N ALA A 300 -30.86 -26.00 -37.86
CA ALA A 300 -32.28 -26.21 -37.56
C ALA A 300 -33.16 -25.49 -38.57
N THR A 301 -32.85 -24.26 -38.91
CA THR A 301 -33.58 -23.45 -39.89
C THR A 301 -33.48 -24.05 -41.29
N ALA A 302 -32.30 -24.46 -41.73
CA ALA A 302 -32.06 -25.07 -43.04
C ALA A 302 -32.80 -26.43 -43.20
N VAL A 303 -32.72 -27.26 -42.15
CA VAL A 303 -33.38 -28.59 -42.17
C VAL A 303 -34.90 -28.46 -42.12
N ASN A 304 -35.46 -27.47 -41.44
CA ASN A 304 -36.90 -27.22 -41.38
C ASN A 304 -37.51 -26.91 -42.78
N ALA A 305 -36.70 -26.44 -43.72
CA ALA A 305 -37.11 -26.18 -45.08
C ALA A 305 -37.26 -27.45 -45.95
N ILE A 306 -36.89 -28.64 -45.46
CA ILE A 306 -36.97 -29.91 -46.15
C ILE A 306 -38.42 -30.48 -46.02
N PRO A 307 -39.15 -30.77 -47.15
CA PRO A 307 -40.57 -31.08 -47.12
C PRO A 307 -40.92 -32.38 -46.41
N ILE A 308 -40.00 -33.36 -46.35
CA ILE A 308 -40.26 -34.69 -45.78
C ILE A 308 -39.18 -35.02 -44.73
N GLY A 309 -39.60 -35.21 -43.47
CA GLY A 309 -38.71 -35.55 -42.35
C GLY A 309 -37.90 -34.38 -41.74
N GLY A 310 -37.81 -33.23 -42.41
CA GLY A 310 -37.05 -32.06 -41.94
C GLY A 310 -37.61 -31.48 -40.65
N GLN A 311 -38.89 -31.46 -40.45
CA GLN A 311 -39.54 -30.90 -39.26
C GLN A 311 -39.14 -31.62 -37.97
N ALA A 312 -39.07 -32.95 -37.97
CA ALA A 312 -38.67 -33.71 -36.79
C ALA A 312 -37.20 -33.49 -36.43
N ALA A 313 -36.34 -33.42 -37.43
CA ALA A 313 -34.92 -33.15 -37.23
C ALA A 313 -34.66 -31.71 -36.76
N SER A 314 -35.40 -30.73 -37.30
CA SER A 314 -35.28 -29.33 -36.86
C SER A 314 -35.70 -29.12 -35.41
N VAL A 315 -36.76 -29.81 -34.94
CA VAL A 315 -37.23 -29.78 -33.55
C VAL A 315 -36.09 -30.24 -32.59
N ALA A 316 -35.41 -31.33 -32.95
CA ALA A 316 -34.28 -31.81 -32.13
C ALA A 316 -33.12 -30.80 -32.08
N MET A 317 -32.82 -30.15 -33.21
CA MET A 317 -31.76 -29.12 -33.28
C MET A 317 -32.14 -27.86 -32.52
N PHE A 318 -33.39 -27.42 -32.57
CA PHE A 318 -33.87 -26.31 -31.76
C PHE A 318 -33.82 -26.64 -30.25
N ALA A 319 -34.20 -27.88 -29.86
CA ALA A 319 -34.08 -28.30 -28.47
C ALA A 319 -32.62 -28.29 -27.96
N LEU A 320 -31.67 -28.72 -28.81
CA LEU A 320 -30.26 -28.65 -28.51
C LEU A 320 -29.78 -27.20 -28.36
N ALA A 321 -30.15 -26.32 -29.28
CA ALA A 321 -29.82 -24.89 -29.20
C ALA A 321 -30.45 -24.24 -27.95
N ALA A 322 -31.66 -24.60 -27.55
CA ALA A 322 -32.28 -24.12 -26.32
C ALA A 322 -31.50 -24.58 -25.07
N ALA A 323 -31.04 -25.84 -25.04
CA ALA A 323 -30.19 -26.31 -23.92
C ALA A 323 -28.85 -25.57 -23.84
N GLN A 324 -28.24 -25.27 -24.98
CA GLN A 324 -27.01 -24.48 -25.05
C GLN A 324 -27.20 -23.03 -24.56
N ALA A 325 -28.34 -22.42 -24.92
CA ALA A 325 -28.71 -21.09 -24.43
C ALA A 325 -28.82 -21.07 -22.89
N VAL A 326 -29.48 -22.11 -22.33
CA VAL A 326 -29.60 -22.25 -20.86
C VAL A 326 -28.22 -22.36 -20.22
N MET A 327 -27.32 -23.18 -20.76
CA MET A 327 -25.94 -23.32 -20.23
C MET A 327 -25.17 -22.00 -20.28
N MET A 328 -25.32 -21.20 -21.36
CA MET A 328 -24.69 -19.87 -21.43
C MET A 328 -25.26 -18.92 -20.39
N ILE A 329 -26.58 -18.89 -20.18
CA ILE A 329 -27.22 -18.06 -19.17
C ILE A 329 -26.77 -18.44 -17.76
N GLU A 330 -26.75 -19.74 -17.46
CA GLU A 330 -26.24 -20.22 -16.14
C GLU A 330 -24.80 -19.87 -15.92
N ARG A 331 -23.95 -19.99 -16.94
CA ARG A 331 -22.52 -19.62 -16.85
C ARG A 331 -22.34 -18.12 -16.60
N PHE A 332 -23.06 -17.28 -17.34
CA PHE A 332 -23.03 -15.85 -17.12
C PHE A 332 -23.53 -15.46 -15.73
N ALA A 333 -24.63 -16.06 -15.26
CA ALA A 333 -25.15 -15.85 -13.91
C ALA A 333 -24.10 -16.24 -12.82
N ALA A 334 -23.31 -17.30 -13.06
CA ALA A 334 -22.24 -17.68 -12.17
C ALA A 334 -21.10 -16.64 -12.15
N LEU A 335 -20.75 -16.03 -13.31
CA LEU A 335 -19.79 -14.95 -13.40
C LEU A 335 -20.27 -13.69 -12.67
N VAL A 336 -21.54 -13.32 -12.79
CA VAL A 336 -22.13 -12.20 -12.04
C VAL A 336 -22.05 -12.44 -10.53
N LYS A 337 -22.36 -13.64 -10.05
CA LYS A 337 -22.21 -13.97 -8.61
C LYS A 337 -20.77 -13.88 -8.13
N ALA A 338 -19.81 -14.29 -8.95
CA ALA A 338 -18.40 -14.18 -8.62
C ALA A 338 -17.95 -12.71 -8.58
N PHE A 339 -18.45 -11.89 -9.52
CA PHE A 339 -18.24 -10.44 -9.51
C PHE A 339 -18.77 -9.78 -8.22
N ASP A 340 -20.00 -10.08 -7.84
CA ASP A 340 -20.61 -9.56 -6.61
C ASP A 340 -19.80 -9.95 -5.37
N ALA A 341 -19.29 -11.19 -5.32
CA ALA A 341 -18.45 -11.66 -4.23
C ALA A 341 -17.12 -10.89 -4.16
N THR A 342 -16.48 -10.68 -5.31
CA THR A 342 -15.22 -9.89 -5.40
C THR A 342 -15.47 -8.43 -5.02
N MET A 343 -16.56 -7.82 -5.47
CA MET A 343 -16.97 -6.47 -5.05
C MET A 343 -17.13 -6.37 -3.53
N MET A 344 -17.80 -7.33 -2.90
CA MET A 344 -17.97 -7.34 -1.44
C MET A 344 -16.63 -7.49 -0.71
N ALA A 345 -15.73 -8.35 -1.20
CA ALA A 345 -14.41 -8.53 -0.62
C ALA A 345 -13.59 -7.24 -0.69
N ILE A 346 -13.53 -6.58 -1.86
CA ILE A 346 -12.80 -5.32 -2.05
C ILE A 346 -13.42 -4.19 -1.21
N THR A 347 -14.74 -4.09 -1.14
CA THR A 347 -15.42 -3.11 -0.29
C THR A 347 -15.06 -3.32 1.19
N GLY A 348 -15.01 -4.59 1.64
CA GLY A 348 -14.55 -4.94 2.99
C GLY A 348 -13.11 -4.48 3.27
N LEU A 349 -12.20 -4.65 2.30
CA LEU A 349 -10.82 -4.14 2.41
C LEU A 349 -10.79 -2.61 2.49
N GLY A 350 -11.64 -1.90 1.76
CA GLY A 350 -11.79 -0.44 1.84
C GLY A 350 -12.14 0.05 3.24
N VAL A 351 -12.99 -0.67 3.98
CA VAL A 351 -13.29 -0.36 5.38
C VAL A 351 -12.07 -0.51 6.27
N VAL A 352 -11.28 -1.59 6.08
CA VAL A 352 -10.03 -1.80 6.83
C VAL A 352 -9.01 -0.72 6.50
N LEU A 353 -8.86 -0.34 5.22
CA LEU A 353 -7.99 0.75 4.77
C LEU A 353 -8.37 2.09 5.43
N SER A 354 -9.65 2.43 5.44
CA SER A 354 -10.13 3.66 6.08
C SER A 354 -9.85 3.68 7.59
N ALA A 355 -9.97 2.53 8.26
CA ALA A 355 -9.60 2.39 9.67
C ALA A 355 -8.09 2.51 9.88
N ALA A 356 -7.27 1.89 9.03
CA ALA A 356 -5.81 1.97 9.09
C ALA A 356 -5.30 3.42 8.93
N VAL A 357 -5.87 4.17 7.98
CA VAL A 357 -5.49 5.59 7.74
C VAL A 357 -5.79 6.48 8.95
N ASN A 358 -6.78 6.13 9.77
CA ASN A 358 -6.98 6.80 11.06
C ASN A 358 -5.80 6.61 12.02
N GLY A 359 -4.98 5.58 11.85
CA GLY A 359 -3.71 5.42 12.56
C GLY A 359 -2.73 6.56 12.30
N PHE A 360 -2.74 7.13 11.09
CA PHE A 360 -1.97 8.35 10.80
C PHE A 360 -2.56 9.60 11.48
N SER A 361 -3.86 9.66 11.71
CA SER A 361 -4.50 10.77 12.43
C SER A 361 -4.19 10.74 13.94
N ALA A 362 -3.96 9.55 14.50
CA ALA A 362 -3.41 9.40 15.85
C ALA A 362 -1.97 9.97 15.97
N ALA A 363 -1.34 10.30 14.84
CA ALA A 363 -0.10 11.06 14.76
C ALA A 363 -0.21 12.54 15.20
N ASP A 364 -1.40 13.08 15.40
CA ASP A 364 -1.57 14.35 16.13
C ASP A 364 -1.10 14.24 17.60
N GLY A 365 -0.87 13.01 18.10
CA GLY A 365 -0.30 12.67 19.41
C GLY A 365 1.21 12.40 19.42
N PHE A 366 2.05 13.07 18.60
CA PHE A 366 3.48 13.15 18.92
C PHE A 366 3.67 13.74 20.32
N PRO A 367 4.68 13.26 21.09
CA PRO A 367 4.84 13.65 22.49
C PRO A 367 4.67 15.17 22.70
N GLU A 368 3.76 15.54 23.60
CA GLU A 368 3.36 16.93 23.84
C GLU A 368 4.42 17.76 24.60
N ALA A 369 5.64 17.34 24.73
CA ALA A 369 6.66 18.18 25.37
C ALA A 369 6.80 19.56 24.70
N SER A 370 6.46 19.67 23.47
CA SER A 370 5.91 20.81 22.73
C SER A 370 5.32 20.25 21.44
N SER A 371 4.23 20.76 20.93
CA SER A 371 3.65 20.41 19.63
C SER A 371 4.63 20.61 18.45
N ALA A 372 5.87 21.00 18.74
CA ALA A 372 6.93 21.40 17.84
C ALA A 372 8.19 20.51 17.86
N GLY A 373 8.38 19.61 18.82
CA GLY A 373 9.60 18.80 18.96
C GLY A 373 10.13 18.72 20.39
N TYR A 374 11.28 18.05 20.60
CA TYR A 374 11.97 18.04 21.90
C TYR A 374 12.31 19.47 22.32
N ASP A 375 12.05 19.80 23.58
CA ASP A 375 12.32 21.09 24.21
C ASP A 375 13.12 20.90 25.50
N ASN A 376 14.33 21.42 25.53
CA ASN A 376 15.15 21.42 26.74
C ASN A 376 14.92 22.71 27.54
N ARG A 377 14.06 22.64 28.53
CA ARG A 377 13.66 23.79 29.35
C ARG A 377 14.79 24.47 30.09
N VAL A 378 15.98 23.87 30.15
CA VAL A 378 17.17 24.48 30.76
C VAL A 378 17.81 25.50 29.82
N VAL A 379 17.50 25.45 28.54
CA VAL A 379 18.15 26.24 27.48
C VAL A 379 17.24 27.38 27.00
N ALA A 380 16.05 27.51 27.54
CA ALA A 380 15.06 28.53 27.17
C ALA A 380 15.50 29.97 27.50
#